data_8c1e0095bec5f3af966eade79ef91730
#
_entry.id   8c1e0095bec5f3af966eade79ef91730
#
_cell.length_a   1.000
_cell.length_b   1.000
_cell.length_c   1.000
_cell.angle_alpha   90.00
_cell.angle_beta   90.00
_cell.angle_gamma   90.00
#
_symmetry.space_group_name_H-M   'P 1'
#
loop_
_entity.id
_entity.type
_entity.pdbx_description
1 polymer ?
#
loop_
_entity_poly.entity_id
_entity_poly.type
_entity_poly.pdbx_seq_one_letter_code
_entity_poly.pdbx_strand_id
1 'polypeptide(L)'
;MKLKKHGAFLVNFVIDFANGDMSREDFDMDYSGYVIDYFPEFEREHPRLSRRFVDTIERTYSACSWMTDEAFQYAIGNAVDEFLGEAPAADIF
;
A
#
# COMPACT_ATOMS: atom_id res chain seq x y z
N MET A 1 -4.55 16.76 1.15
CA MET A 1 -5.36 16.15 0.07
C MET A 1 -5.80 14.76 0.54
N LYS A 2 -7.08 14.48 0.47
CA LYS A 2 -7.61 13.21 0.94
C LYS A 2 -7.80 12.23 -0.20
N LEU A 3 -7.48 10.95 0.05
CA LEU A 3 -7.73 9.89 -0.91
C LEU A 3 -9.23 9.68 -1.07
N LYS A 4 -9.63 9.41 -2.31
CA LYS A 4 -10.98 8.97 -2.63
C LYS A 4 -11.12 7.47 -2.41
N LYS A 5 -12.31 6.94 -2.64
CA LYS A 5 -12.73 5.59 -2.29
C LYS A 5 -11.74 4.48 -2.69
N HIS A 6 -11.30 4.47 -3.94
CA HIS A 6 -10.50 3.36 -4.45
C HIS A 6 -9.07 3.41 -3.93
N GLY A 7 -8.47 4.60 -3.92
CA GLY A 7 -7.15 4.77 -3.36
C GLY A 7 -7.12 4.53 -1.87
N ALA A 8 -8.13 5.02 -1.15
CA ALA A 8 -8.24 4.81 0.29
C ALA A 8 -8.36 3.33 0.63
N PHE A 9 -9.17 2.57 -0.11
CA PHE A 9 -9.30 1.13 0.10
C PHE A 9 -7.95 0.42 -0.05
N LEU A 10 -7.25 0.70 -1.15
CA LEU A 10 -6.00 0.02 -1.46
C LEU A 10 -4.91 0.36 -0.44
N VAL A 11 -4.78 1.64 -0.09
CA VAL A 11 -3.76 2.07 0.87
C VAL A 11 -4.07 1.56 2.27
N ASN A 12 -5.34 1.60 2.70
CA ASN A 12 -5.74 1.04 3.99
C ASN A 12 -5.47 -0.45 4.10
N PHE A 13 -5.69 -1.20 3.02
CA PHE A 13 -5.38 -2.63 2.99
C PHE A 13 -3.90 -2.88 3.30
N VAL A 14 -3.01 -2.10 2.68
CA VAL A 14 -1.57 -2.23 2.92
C VAL A 14 -1.19 -1.79 4.33
N ILE A 15 -1.79 -0.72 4.83
CA ILE A 15 -1.56 -0.24 6.20
C ILE A 15 -1.97 -1.31 7.22
N ASP A 16 -3.10 -1.98 7.02
CA ASP A 16 -3.56 -3.04 7.90
C ASP A 16 -2.54 -4.17 8.00
N PHE A 17 -1.95 -4.56 6.87
CA PHE A 17 -0.88 -5.55 6.89
C PHE A 17 0.36 -5.02 7.63
N ALA A 18 0.77 -3.80 7.36
CA ALA A 18 1.92 -3.20 8.02
C ALA A 18 1.75 -3.12 9.54
N ASN A 19 0.52 -2.92 10.00
CA ASN A 19 0.18 -2.85 11.42
C ASN A 19 -0.01 -4.22 12.08
N GLY A 20 0.07 -5.31 11.31
CA GLY A 20 -0.07 -6.66 11.84
C GLY A 20 -1.52 -7.13 11.95
N ASP A 21 -2.46 -6.44 11.30
CA ASP A 21 -3.88 -6.79 11.38
C ASP A 21 -4.28 -7.93 10.45
N MET A 22 -3.37 -8.39 9.61
CA MET A 22 -3.56 -9.57 8.77
C MET A 22 -2.25 -10.31 8.58
N SER A 23 -2.32 -11.61 8.28
CA SER A 23 -1.14 -12.42 7.99
C SER A 23 -0.58 -12.09 6.61
N ARG A 24 0.69 -12.44 6.40
CA ARG A 24 1.30 -12.34 5.08
C ARG A 24 0.56 -13.19 4.05
N GLU A 25 0.11 -14.38 4.43
CA GLU A 25 -0.63 -15.25 3.54
C GLU A 25 -1.91 -14.58 3.04
N ASP A 26 -2.67 -13.98 3.93
CA ASP A 26 -3.89 -13.25 3.57
C ASP A 26 -3.58 -12.03 2.71
N PHE A 27 -2.52 -11.31 3.05
CA PHE A 27 -2.10 -10.14 2.28
C PHE A 27 -1.70 -10.53 0.86
N ASP A 28 -0.85 -11.56 0.71
CA ASP A 28 -0.41 -12.02 -0.61
C ASP A 28 -1.57 -12.56 -1.46
N MET A 29 -2.55 -13.21 -0.83
CA MET A 29 -3.70 -13.76 -1.53
C MET A 29 -4.52 -12.68 -2.24
N ASP A 30 -4.70 -11.54 -1.59
CA ASP A 30 -5.62 -10.51 -2.08
C ASP A 30 -4.92 -9.34 -2.77
N TYR A 31 -3.63 -9.13 -2.50
CA TYR A 31 -2.93 -7.90 -2.92
C TYR A 31 -2.99 -7.67 -4.44
N SER A 32 -2.57 -8.67 -5.21
CA SER A 32 -2.54 -8.51 -6.67
C SER A 32 -3.93 -8.29 -7.26
N GLY A 33 -4.93 -9.01 -6.75
CA GLY A 33 -6.31 -8.83 -7.18
C GLY A 33 -6.84 -7.43 -6.89
N TYR A 34 -6.56 -6.92 -5.70
CA TYR A 34 -6.98 -5.58 -5.32
C TYR A 34 -6.26 -4.50 -6.14
N VAL A 35 -4.98 -4.67 -6.41
CA VAL A 35 -4.26 -3.74 -7.28
C VAL A 35 -4.89 -3.71 -8.68
N ILE A 36 -5.18 -4.87 -9.26
CA ILE A 36 -5.84 -4.94 -10.57
C ILE A 36 -7.20 -4.26 -10.56
N ASP A 37 -7.98 -4.48 -9.50
CA ASP A 37 -9.36 -4.00 -9.43
C ASP A 37 -9.46 -2.51 -9.06
N TYR A 38 -8.58 -2.02 -8.19
CA TYR A 38 -8.73 -0.67 -7.62
C TYR A 38 -7.71 0.34 -8.15
N PHE A 39 -6.54 -0.10 -8.60
CA PHE A 39 -5.51 0.83 -9.02
C PHE A 39 -5.90 1.72 -10.20
N PRO A 40 -6.58 1.22 -11.26
CA PRO A 40 -6.99 2.09 -12.36
C PRO A 40 -7.85 3.28 -11.92
N GLU A 41 -8.77 3.06 -10.99
CA GLU A 41 -9.59 4.15 -10.45
C GLU A 41 -8.79 5.06 -9.52
N PHE A 42 -7.89 4.49 -8.71
CA PHE A 42 -6.98 5.28 -7.89
C PHE A 42 -6.14 6.22 -8.76
N GLU A 43 -5.64 5.73 -9.88
CA GLU A 43 -4.85 6.52 -10.81
C GLU A 43 -5.66 7.69 -11.39
N ARG A 44 -6.93 7.46 -11.71
CA ARG A 44 -7.83 8.52 -12.18
C ARG A 44 -8.14 9.52 -11.08
N GLU A 45 -8.35 9.03 -9.86
CA GLU A 45 -8.68 9.88 -8.71
C GLU A 45 -7.51 10.77 -8.30
N HIS A 46 -6.30 10.20 -8.26
CA HIS A 46 -5.10 10.86 -7.77
C HIS A 46 -3.86 10.39 -8.52
N PRO A 47 -3.57 10.97 -9.70
CA PRO A 47 -2.42 10.54 -10.50
C PRO A 47 -1.08 10.58 -9.76
N ARG A 48 -0.85 11.62 -8.95
CA ARG A 48 0.41 11.77 -8.22
C ARG A 48 0.52 10.77 -7.08
N LEU A 49 -0.54 10.58 -6.31
CA LEU A 49 -0.53 9.64 -5.19
C LEU A 49 -0.45 8.21 -5.67
N SER A 50 -1.12 7.88 -6.77
CA SER A 50 -1.04 6.54 -7.35
C SER A 50 0.38 6.24 -7.84
N ARG A 51 1.05 7.22 -8.45
CA ARG A 51 2.44 7.07 -8.86
C ARG A 51 3.34 6.86 -7.65
N ARG A 52 3.12 7.61 -6.58
CA ARG A 52 3.88 7.45 -5.34
C ARG A 52 3.65 6.07 -4.73
N PHE A 53 2.43 5.54 -4.79
CA PHE A 53 2.12 4.18 -4.38
C PHE A 53 2.99 3.16 -5.15
N VAL A 54 3.08 3.31 -6.46
CA VAL A 54 3.91 2.42 -7.29
C VAL A 54 5.38 2.53 -6.89
N ASP A 55 5.88 3.74 -6.72
CA ASP A 55 7.30 3.99 -6.46
C ASP A 55 7.73 3.56 -5.05
N THR A 56 6.80 3.40 -4.12
CA THR A 56 7.08 2.99 -2.75
C THR A 56 6.56 1.59 -2.45
N ILE A 57 5.26 1.43 -2.33
CA ILE A 57 4.62 0.19 -1.87
C ILE A 57 4.73 -0.93 -2.90
N GLU A 58 4.31 -0.70 -4.13
CA GLU A 58 4.34 -1.73 -5.16
C GLU A 58 5.77 -2.17 -5.47
N ARG A 59 6.69 -1.22 -5.54
CA ARG A 59 8.10 -1.51 -5.75
C ARG A 59 8.67 -2.40 -4.64
N THR A 60 8.34 -2.10 -3.38
CA THR A 60 8.78 -2.89 -2.24
C THR A 60 8.14 -4.27 -2.25
N TYR A 61 6.86 -4.36 -2.54
CA TYR A 61 6.17 -5.64 -2.66
C TYR A 61 6.88 -6.56 -3.66
N SER A 62 7.20 -6.03 -4.83
CA SER A 62 7.85 -6.82 -5.88
C SER A 62 9.30 -7.18 -5.54
N ALA A 63 10.03 -6.27 -4.93
CA ALA A 63 11.46 -6.46 -4.66
C ALA A 63 11.74 -7.31 -3.43
N CYS A 64 10.84 -7.32 -2.46
CA CYS A 64 11.06 -7.94 -1.14
C CYS A 64 10.25 -9.20 -0.91
N SER A 65 9.58 -9.74 -1.92
CA SER A 65 8.74 -10.94 -1.79
C SER A 65 9.49 -12.18 -1.30
N TRP A 66 10.81 -12.23 -1.47
CA TRP A 66 11.66 -13.34 -1.04
C TRP A 66 11.98 -13.31 0.46
N MET A 67 11.67 -12.23 1.14
CA MET A 67 11.98 -12.07 2.57
C MET A 67 11.10 -12.95 3.46
N THR A 68 11.56 -13.17 4.69
CA THR A 68 10.73 -13.80 5.73
C THR A 68 9.51 -12.94 6.00
N ASP A 69 8.49 -13.52 6.63
CA ASP A 69 7.23 -12.81 6.89
C ASP A 69 7.44 -11.54 7.71
N GLU A 70 8.27 -11.62 8.77
CA GLU A 70 8.56 -10.46 9.62
C GLU A 70 9.34 -9.39 8.86
N ALA A 71 10.37 -9.78 8.11
CA ALA A 71 11.18 -8.84 7.35
C ALA A 71 10.35 -8.17 6.25
N PHE A 72 9.47 -8.93 5.59
CA PHE A 72 8.60 -8.42 4.57
C PHE A 72 7.61 -7.41 5.14
N GLN A 73 6.97 -7.74 6.27
CA GLN A 73 6.06 -6.83 6.95
C GLN A 73 6.76 -5.52 7.32
N TYR A 74 7.97 -5.61 7.84
CA TYR A 74 8.77 -4.44 8.18
C TYR A 74 9.09 -3.59 6.94
N ALA A 75 9.48 -4.24 5.85
CA ALA A 75 9.78 -3.53 4.59
C ALA A 75 8.53 -2.81 4.04
N ILE A 76 7.38 -3.46 4.09
CA ILE A 76 6.12 -2.83 3.68
C ILE A 76 5.77 -1.67 4.60
N GLY A 77 5.99 -1.80 5.90
CA GLY A 77 5.79 -0.71 6.86
C GLY A 77 6.64 0.51 6.52
N ASN A 78 7.91 0.30 6.18
CA ASN A 78 8.77 1.39 5.74
C ASN A 78 8.29 2.01 4.43
N ALA A 79 7.79 1.21 3.51
CA ALA A 79 7.24 1.72 2.24
C ALA A 79 5.98 2.56 2.49
N VAL A 80 5.14 2.15 3.44
CA VAL A 80 3.96 2.95 3.83
C VAL A 80 4.39 4.30 4.39
N ASP A 81 5.40 4.31 5.27
CA ASP A 81 5.92 5.57 5.83
C ASP A 81 6.46 6.47 4.73
N GLU A 82 7.17 5.90 3.78
CA GLU A 82 7.67 6.65 2.62
C GLU A 82 6.54 7.19 1.76
N PHE A 83 5.51 6.38 1.53
CA PHE A 83 4.32 6.82 0.78
C PHE A 83 3.63 7.99 1.47
N LEU A 84 3.41 7.90 2.77
CA LEU A 84 2.79 8.97 3.54
C LEU A 84 3.67 10.22 3.61
N GLY A 85 4.99 10.03 3.49
CA GLY A 85 5.94 11.13 3.56
C GLY A 85 5.94 11.74 4.96
N GLU A 86 5.99 13.08 5.02
CA GLU A 86 5.94 13.81 6.28
C GLU A 86 4.51 14.11 6.74
N ALA A 87 3.52 13.84 5.89
CA ALA A 87 2.13 14.09 6.22
C ALA A 87 1.58 12.94 7.06
N PRO A 88 0.86 13.21 8.16
CA PRO A 88 0.20 12.15 8.91
C PRO A 88 -0.91 11.51 8.07
N ALA A 89 -1.25 10.25 8.38
CA ALA A 89 -2.29 9.53 7.65
C ALA A 89 -3.62 10.29 7.63
N ALA A 90 -3.93 11.02 8.69
CA ALA A 90 -5.15 11.82 8.77
C ALA A 90 -5.25 12.90 7.69
N ASP A 91 -4.12 13.38 7.16
CA ASP A 91 -4.12 14.37 6.09
C ASP A 91 -4.36 13.75 4.72
N ILE A 92 -4.18 12.42 4.60
CA ILE A 92 -4.40 11.68 3.35
C ILE A 92 -5.79 11.06 3.31
N PHE A 93 -6.25 10.61 4.43
CA PHE A 93 -7.58 10.02 4.58
C PHE A 93 -8.54 11.00 5.25
#